data_a71d10595bd792c8b70a0fa0dfcf6054
#
_entry.id   a71d10595bd792c8b70a0fa0dfcf6054
#
_cell.length_a   1.000
_cell.length_b   1.000
_cell.length_c   1.000
_cell.angle_alpha   90.00
_cell.angle_beta   90.00
_cell.angle_gamma   90.00
#
_symmetry.space_group_name_H-M   'P 1'
#
loop_
_entity.id
_entity.type
_entity.pdbx_description
1 polymer ?
#
loop_
_entity_poly.entity_id
_entity_poly.type
_entity_poly.pdbx_seq_one_letter_code
_entity_poly.pdbx_strand_id
1 'polypeptide(L)'
;MARRILIGTTNPSKIVWLKSYLADLPGIETVTLTDLGVTAPVSEEGRTPEENARIKALSYHQATGLAVVGHDSGLYFQEFSMDDPRQPGLFIRRVNGQTLDDDGMLAYYSRLAQDFGPLHACYCSGFAAVDETGRVATFAQDSVSDKDYFSTFGFLMVGKPHRMRRPGWPLDSLSQNPKTGEYWYDQEGGRNTIEESDYSRNYRQNVNRFFTNFFQNK
;
A
#
# COMPACT_ATOMS: atom_id res chain seq x y z
N MET A 1 30.22 8.23 -3.26
CA MET A 1 29.10 8.91 -2.57
C MET A 1 27.93 7.95 -2.55
N ALA A 2 27.12 7.98 -1.48
CA ALA A 2 25.91 7.18 -1.43
C ALA A 2 24.91 7.67 -2.50
N ARG A 3 24.20 6.73 -3.12
CA ARG A 3 23.14 7.01 -4.08
C ARG A 3 21.87 7.43 -3.33
N ARG A 4 21.35 8.62 -3.59
CA ARG A 4 20.15 9.13 -2.94
C ARG A 4 18.90 8.66 -3.68
N ILE A 5 18.00 7.99 -2.96
CA ILE A 5 16.70 7.54 -3.49
C ILE A 5 15.58 8.24 -2.72
N LEU A 6 14.71 8.93 -3.45
CA LEU A 6 13.52 9.57 -2.90
C LEU A 6 12.40 8.55 -2.70
N ILE A 7 11.83 8.53 -1.51
CA ILE A 7 10.59 7.81 -1.22
C ILE A 7 9.40 8.68 -1.63
N GLY A 8 8.77 8.34 -2.75
CA GLY A 8 7.72 9.12 -3.41
C GLY A 8 6.34 9.01 -2.75
N THR A 9 6.27 9.23 -1.45
CA THR A 9 5.00 9.27 -0.69
C THR A 9 5.14 10.14 0.55
N THR A 10 4.03 10.76 0.98
CA THR A 10 3.92 11.47 2.26
C THR A 10 3.33 10.60 3.38
N ASN A 11 2.81 9.42 3.07
CA ASN A 11 2.25 8.52 4.07
C ASN A 11 3.35 7.90 4.95
N PRO A 12 3.37 8.19 6.29
CA PRO A 12 4.45 7.77 7.18
C PRO A 12 4.66 6.25 7.20
N SER A 13 3.58 5.48 7.16
CA SER A 13 3.68 4.02 7.19
C SER A 13 4.20 3.45 5.88
N LYS A 14 3.82 4.03 4.73
CA LYS A 14 4.41 3.66 3.43
C LYS A 14 5.89 4.01 3.37
N ILE A 15 6.31 5.12 3.99
CA ILE A 15 7.73 5.51 4.10
C ILE A 15 8.51 4.44 4.86
N VAL A 16 8.06 4.03 6.05
CA VAL A 16 8.72 3.00 6.86
C VAL A 16 8.82 1.68 6.09
N TRP A 17 7.75 1.30 5.45
CA TRP A 17 7.67 0.06 4.69
C TRP A 17 8.60 0.06 3.47
N LEU A 18 8.59 1.11 2.63
CA LEU A 18 9.49 1.23 1.49
C LEU A 18 10.97 1.29 1.90
N LYS A 19 11.27 2.00 3.00
CA LYS A 19 12.63 2.00 3.56
C LYS A 19 13.11 0.59 3.92
N SER A 20 12.23 -0.27 4.46
CA SER A 20 12.60 -1.65 4.80
C SER A 20 12.98 -2.50 3.58
N TYR A 21 12.39 -2.25 2.42
CA TYR A 21 12.75 -2.93 1.18
C TYR A 21 14.07 -2.45 0.58
N LEU A 22 14.52 -1.25 0.91
CA LEU A 22 15.75 -0.67 0.40
C LEU A 22 16.92 -0.81 1.39
N ALA A 23 16.65 -1.26 2.62
CA ALA A 23 17.64 -1.29 3.70
C ALA A 23 18.87 -2.17 3.39
N ASP A 24 18.68 -3.25 2.65
CA ASP A 24 19.72 -4.21 2.30
C ASP A 24 20.51 -3.81 1.04
N LEU A 25 20.15 -2.70 0.39
CA LEU A 25 20.84 -2.22 -0.80
C LEU A 25 22.07 -1.40 -0.42
N PRO A 26 23.30 -1.88 -0.72
CA PRO A 26 24.52 -1.18 -0.32
C PRO A 26 24.67 0.16 -1.04
N GLY A 27 25.19 1.15 -0.31
CA GLY A 27 25.49 2.47 -0.85
C GLY A 27 24.29 3.33 -1.18
N ILE A 28 23.09 3.01 -0.65
CA ILE A 28 21.86 3.80 -0.80
C ILE A 28 21.60 4.63 0.45
N GLU A 29 21.21 5.88 0.24
CA GLU A 29 20.65 6.79 1.22
C GLU A 29 19.20 7.11 0.81
N THR A 30 18.24 6.86 1.68
CA THR A 30 16.83 7.20 1.40
C THR A 30 16.49 8.59 1.93
N VAL A 31 15.81 9.39 1.10
CA VAL A 31 15.27 10.70 1.47
C VAL A 31 13.75 10.73 1.26
N THR A 32 13.05 11.59 1.97
CA THR A 32 11.60 11.74 1.85
C THR A 32 11.23 13.06 1.17
N LEU A 33 9.97 13.18 0.74
CA LEU A 33 9.43 14.44 0.20
C LEU A 33 9.54 15.58 1.21
N THR A 34 9.33 15.27 2.50
CA THR A 34 9.46 16.26 3.59
C THR A 34 10.90 16.75 3.74
N ASP A 35 11.89 15.85 3.65
CA ASP A 35 13.32 16.22 3.75
C ASP A 35 13.73 17.18 2.61
N LEU A 36 13.02 17.13 1.49
CA LEU A 36 13.28 17.98 0.30
C LEU A 36 12.35 19.19 0.19
N GLY A 37 11.37 19.34 1.11
CA GLY A 37 10.38 20.42 1.03
C GLY A 37 9.42 20.29 -0.17
N VAL A 38 9.27 19.09 -0.74
CA VAL A 38 8.39 18.84 -1.89
C VAL A 38 6.96 18.63 -1.39
N THR A 39 6.06 19.54 -1.74
CA THR A 39 4.65 19.53 -1.29
C THR A 39 3.65 19.39 -2.43
N ALA A 40 4.11 19.42 -3.69
CA ALA A 40 3.22 19.38 -4.85
C ALA A 40 2.46 18.04 -4.90
N PRO A 41 1.13 18.06 -4.95
CA PRO A 41 0.34 16.86 -5.12
C PRO A 41 0.55 16.28 -6.52
N VAL A 42 0.53 14.97 -6.63
CA VAL A 42 0.55 14.25 -7.90
C VAL A 42 -0.86 13.74 -8.20
N SER A 43 -1.36 14.04 -9.41
CA SER A 43 -2.64 13.48 -9.88
C SER A 43 -2.47 11.98 -10.14
N GLU A 44 -3.32 11.16 -9.53
CA GLU A 44 -3.32 9.71 -9.66
C GLU A 44 -4.48 9.31 -10.59
N GLU A 45 -4.18 9.19 -11.89
CA GLU A 45 -5.16 8.87 -12.93
C GLU A 45 -4.95 7.46 -13.53
N GLY A 46 -4.10 6.67 -12.90
CA GLY A 46 -3.87 5.27 -13.29
C GLY A 46 -5.09 4.38 -13.03
N ARG A 47 -5.16 3.30 -13.76
CA ARG A 47 -6.22 2.28 -13.64
C ARG A 47 -5.85 1.14 -12.70
N THR A 48 -4.57 1.05 -12.34
CA THR A 48 -4.03 0.05 -11.43
C THR A 48 -3.13 0.71 -10.38
N PRO A 49 -2.88 0.07 -9.22
CA PRO A 49 -1.90 0.57 -8.26
C PRO A 49 -0.51 0.75 -8.86
N GLU A 50 -0.13 -0.13 -9.79
CA GLU A 50 1.15 -0.07 -10.49
C GLU A 50 1.27 1.18 -11.38
N GLU A 51 0.21 1.52 -12.14
CA GLU A 51 0.16 2.74 -12.95
C GLU A 51 0.27 3.99 -12.08
N ASN A 52 -0.45 4.03 -10.95
CA ASN A 52 -0.36 5.16 -10.01
C ASN A 52 1.01 5.26 -9.36
N ALA A 53 1.62 4.14 -8.97
CA ALA A 53 2.99 4.11 -8.46
C ALA A 53 3.99 4.69 -9.49
N ARG A 54 3.83 4.34 -10.77
CA ARG A 54 4.63 4.85 -11.88
C ARG A 54 4.44 6.36 -12.08
N ILE A 55 3.19 6.83 -12.10
CA ILE A 55 2.87 8.26 -12.23
C ILE A 55 3.54 9.05 -11.11
N LYS A 56 3.39 8.62 -9.86
CA LYS A 56 4.05 9.25 -8.70
C LYS A 56 5.57 9.29 -8.85
N ALA A 57 6.18 8.15 -9.16
CA ALA A 57 7.63 8.05 -9.24
C ALA A 57 8.21 8.97 -10.33
N LEU A 58 7.59 9.00 -11.51
CA LEU A 58 8.01 9.87 -12.61
C LEU A 58 7.80 11.36 -12.29
N SER A 59 6.67 11.74 -11.70
CA SER A 59 6.38 13.13 -11.34
C SER A 59 7.40 13.66 -10.33
N TYR A 60 7.73 12.88 -9.30
CA TYR A 60 8.72 13.30 -8.32
C TYR A 60 10.15 13.24 -8.87
N HIS A 61 10.46 12.32 -9.78
CA HIS A 61 11.73 12.34 -10.51
C HIS A 61 11.88 13.63 -11.33
N GLN A 62 10.86 14.02 -12.09
CA GLN A 62 10.86 15.26 -12.87
C GLN A 62 11.05 16.50 -11.99
N ALA A 63 10.44 16.52 -10.81
CA ALA A 63 10.53 17.63 -9.87
C ALA A 63 11.88 17.73 -9.15
N THR A 64 12.60 16.61 -8.95
CA THR A 64 13.78 16.58 -8.08
C THR A 64 15.08 16.16 -8.77
N GLY A 65 14.98 15.51 -9.92
CA GLY A 65 16.14 14.89 -10.61
C GLY A 65 16.73 13.66 -9.88
N LEU A 66 16.14 13.23 -8.75
CA LEU A 66 16.61 12.09 -7.99
C LEU A 66 16.05 10.78 -8.54
N ALA A 67 16.73 9.67 -8.22
CA ALA A 67 16.12 8.36 -8.29
C ALA A 67 14.92 8.30 -7.31
N VAL A 68 13.84 7.64 -7.70
CA VAL A 68 12.58 7.61 -6.92
C VAL A 68 12.03 6.20 -6.83
N VAL A 69 11.50 5.84 -5.67
CA VAL A 69 10.61 4.68 -5.51
C VAL A 69 9.19 5.16 -5.23
N GLY A 70 8.24 4.66 -6.00
CA GLY A 70 6.80 4.91 -5.86
C GLY A 70 6.07 3.66 -5.39
N HIS A 71 4.97 3.88 -4.68
CA HIS A 71 4.05 2.82 -4.27
C HIS A 71 2.62 3.35 -4.29
N ASP A 72 1.72 2.52 -4.77
CA ASP A 72 0.30 2.71 -4.61
C ASP A 72 -0.40 1.41 -4.20
N SER A 73 -1.63 1.51 -3.69
CA SER A 73 -2.42 0.35 -3.29
C SER A 73 -3.90 0.61 -3.43
N GLY A 74 -4.63 -0.41 -3.88
CA GLY A 74 -6.08 -0.46 -3.86
C GLY A 74 -6.58 -1.39 -2.76
N LEU A 75 -7.81 -1.15 -2.30
CA LEU A 75 -8.56 -2.02 -1.38
C LEU A 75 -9.64 -2.75 -2.16
N TYR A 76 -9.75 -4.05 -1.94
CA TYR A 76 -10.72 -4.88 -2.65
C TYR A 76 -11.45 -5.79 -1.67
N PHE A 77 -12.75 -5.98 -1.93
CA PHE A 77 -13.60 -6.92 -1.21
C PHE A 77 -13.92 -8.11 -2.10
N GLN A 78 -13.84 -9.31 -1.55
CA GLN A 78 -14.14 -10.54 -2.26
C GLN A 78 -15.62 -10.66 -2.63
N GLU A 79 -16.50 -10.05 -1.84
CA GLU A 79 -17.96 -10.11 -1.97
C GLU A 79 -18.50 -9.19 -3.06
N PHE A 80 -17.70 -8.22 -3.54
CA PHE A 80 -18.14 -7.27 -4.56
C PHE A 80 -17.41 -7.52 -5.89
N SER A 81 -18.15 -7.46 -6.99
CA SER A 81 -17.54 -7.47 -8.33
C SER A 81 -16.75 -6.19 -8.59
N MET A 82 -15.86 -6.19 -9.58
CA MET A 82 -14.98 -5.06 -9.87
C MET A 82 -15.73 -3.81 -10.38
N ASP A 83 -16.93 -3.98 -10.92
CA ASP A 83 -17.83 -2.94 -11.40
C ASP A 83 -18.88 -2.53 -10.35
N ASP A 84 -18.88 -3.15 -9.17
CA ASP A 84 -19.76 -2.77 -8.08
C ASP A 84 -19.37 -1.39 -7.53
N PRO A 85 -20.30 -0.42 -7.41
CA PRO A 85 -19.99 0.91 -6.91
C PRO A 85 -19.50 0.94 -5.45
N ARG A 86 -19.67 -0.15 -4.72
CA ARG A 86 -19.16 -0.33 -3.34
C ARG A 86 -17.74 -0.87 -3.31
N GLN A 87 -17.22 -1.38 -4.44
CA GLN A 87 -15.84 -1.84 -4.54
C GLN A 87 -14.90 -0.63 -4.55
N PRO A 88 -14.04 -0.42 -3.51
CA PRO A 88 -13.26 0.80 -3.41
C PRO A 88 -12.18 0.89 -4.49
N GLY A 89 -11.56 -0.23 -4.84
CA GLY A 89 -10.45 -0.25 -5.79
C GLY A 89 -9.35 0.71 -5.38
N LEU A 90 -8.96 1.58 -6.31
CA LEU A 90 -7.93 2.61 -6.09
C LEU A 90 -8.42 3.80 -5.25
N PHE A 91 -9.72 3.96 -5.11
CA PHE A 91 -10.33 5.18 -4.54
C PHE A 91 -10.78 5.00 -3.09
N ILE A 92 -9.93 4.36 -2.27
CA ILE A 92 -10.26 3.98 -0.89
C ILE A 92 -10.83 5.17 -0.07
N ARG A 93 -10.29 6.37 -0.29
CA ARG A 93 -10.73 7.60 0.40
C ARG A 93 -11.78 8.41 -0.38
N ARG A 94 -12.03 8.05 -1.64
CA ARG A 94 -12.97 8.81 -2.49
C ARG A 94 -14.27 8.05 -2.60
N VAL A 95 -15.25 8.47 -1.82
CA VAL A 95 -16.56 7.83 -1.77
C VAL A 95 -17.62 8.86 -2.16
N ASN A 96 -18.49 8.52 -3.12
CA ASN A 96 -19.57 9.38 -3.59
C ASN A 96 -19.11 10.81 -3.96
N GLY A 97 -17.95 10.93 -4.60
CA GLY A 97 -17.38 12.23 -5.02
C GLY A 97 -16.73 13.04 -3.89
N GLN A 98 -16.66 12.51 -2.68
CA GLN A 98 -16.02 13.17 -1.53
C GLN A 98 -14.73 12.44 -1.13
N THR A 99 -13.73 13.20 -0.69
CA THR A 99 -12.53 12.64 -0.07
C THR A 99 -12.73 12.58 1.44
N LEU A 100 -12.72 11.38 1.98
CA LEU A 100 -12.93 11.12 3.41
C LEU A 100 -11.62 11.29 4.20
N ASP A 101 -11.72 11.90 5.38
CA ASP A 101 -10.71 11.82 6.42
C ASP A 101 -10.74 10.46 7.14
N ASP A 102 -9.93 10.28 8.17
CA ASP A 102 -9.83 9.00 8.89
C ASP A 102 -11.15 8.63 9.60
N ASP A 103 -11.84 9.59 10.16
CA ASP A 103 -13.12 9.35 10.85
C ASP A 103 -14.23 9.05 9.83
N GLY A 104 -14.28 9.76 8.72
CA GLY A 104 -15.20 9.51 7.62
C GLY A 104 -14.99 8.13 7.00
N MET A 105 -13.74 7.70 6.80
CA MET A 105 -13.43 6.35 6.35
C MET A 105 -13.90 5.30 7.35
N LEU A 106 -13.59 5.50 8.63
CA LEU A 106 -14.01 4.57 9.68
C LEU A 106 -15.54 4.42 9.70
N ALA A 107 -16.26 5.54 9.64
CA ALA A 107 -17.72 5.54 9.65
C ALA A 107 -18.30 4.83 8.41
N TYR A 108 -17.80 5.17 7.22
CA TYR A 108 -18.28 4.58 5.97
C TYR A 108 -18.07 3.07 5.90
N TYR A 109 -16.83 2.60 6.14
CA TYR A 109 -16.52 1.18 6.03
C TYR A 109 -17.08 0.35 7.18
N SER A 110 -17.23 0.94 8.39
CA SER A 110 -17.98 0.33 9.49
C SER A 110 -19.43 0.09 9.09
N ARG A 111 -20.09 1.09 8.49
CA ARG A 111 -21.47 0.98 8.03
C ARG A 111 -21.59 -0.06 6.91
N LEU A 112 -20.68 -0.06 5.94
CA LEU A 112 -20.66 -1.03 4.85
C LEU A 112 -20.61 -2.47 5.40
N ALA A 113 -19.70 -2.73 6.35
CA ALA A 113 -19.60 -4.06 6.96
C ALA A 113 -20.78 -4.40 7.89
N GLN A 114 -21.52 -3.43 8.43
CA GLN A 114 -22.78 -3.67 9.15
C GLN A 114 -23.91 -4.08 8.21
N ASP A 115 -23.99 -3.43 7.04
CA ASP A 115 -25.08 -3.65 6.10
C ASP A 115 -24.94 -4.97 5.31
N PHE A 116 -23.69 -5.41 5.02
CA PHE A 116 -23.41 -6.58 4.18
C PHE A 116 -22.78 -7.76 4.94
N GLY A 117 -22.54 -7.61 6.24
CA GLY A 117 -21.80 -8.57 7.06
C GLY A 117 -20.31 -8.33 7.00
N PRO A 118 -19.51 -9.15 7.73
CA PRO A 118 -18.05 -9.09 7.64
C PRO A 118 -17.59 -9.34 6.20
N LEU A 119 -16.71 -8.46 5.69
CA LEU A 119 -16.23 -8.49 4.32
C LEU A 119 -14.78 -9.00 4.27
N HIS A 120 -14.51 -9.96 3.39
CA HIS A 120 -13.13 -10.39 3.13
C HIS A 120 -12.43 -9.33 2.27
N ALA A 121 -11.46 -8.67 2.86
CA ALA A 121 -10.76 -7.54 2.27
C ALA A 121 -9.27 -7.85 2.05
N CYS A 122 -8.69 -7.28 1.01
CA CYS A 122 -7.24 -7.26 0.82
C CYS A 122 -6.77 -5.95 0.19
N TYR A 123 -5.48 -5.62 0.43
CA TYR A 123 -4.81 -4.54 -0.29
C TYR A 123 -3.95 -5.15 -1.39
N CYS A 124 -4.16 -4.70 -2.63
CA CYS A 124 -3.25 -5.00 -3.73
C CYS A 124 -2.31 -3.82 -3.96
N SER A 125 -1.03 -4.10 -4.15
CA SER A 125 0.03 -3.11 -4.21
C SER A 125 0.73 -3.09 -5.56
N GLY A 126 1.08 -1.88 -6.01
CA GLY A 126 1.94 -1.64 -7.15
C GLY A 126 3.17 -0.82 -6.75
N PHE A 127 4.30 -1.13 -7.34
CA PHE A 127 5.58 -0.47 -7.11
C PHE A 127 6.14 0.10 -8.40
N ALA A 128 6.90 1.18 -8.29
CA ALA A 128 7.66 1.74 -9.38
C ALA A 128 9.03 2.17 -8.89
N ALA A 129 10.02 2.07 -9.76
CA ALA A 129 11.36 2.62 -9.57
C ALA A 129 11.74 3.47 -10.78
N VAL A 130 12.32 4.63 -10.53
CA VAL A 130 12.90 5.52 -11.54
C VAL A 130 14.34 5.80 -11.15
N ASP A 131 15.29 5.68 -12.07
CA ASP A 131 16.70 6.04 -11.80
C ASP A 131 16.99 7.50 -12.20
N GLU A 132 18.22 7.93 -11.97
CA GLU A 132 18.67 9.31 -12.26
C GLU A 132 18.63 9.66 -13.75
N THR A 133 18.59 8.67 -14.64
CA THR A 133 18.46 8.86 -16.08
C THR A 133 17.03 8.95 -16.58
N GLY A 134 16.06 8.68 -15.69
CA GLY A 134 14.64 8.60 -16.03
C GLY A 134 14.19 7.23 -16.53
N ARG A 135 15.09 6.21 -16.50
CA ARG A 135 14.67 4.82 -16.76
C ARG A 135 13.67 4.40 -15.69
N VAL A 136 12.57 3.78 -16.10
CA VAL A 136 11.49 3.36 -15.21
C VAL A 136 11.23 1.88 -15.33
N ALA A 137 10.92 1.25 -14.20
CA ALA A 137 10.35 -0.09 -14.13
C ALA A 137 9.22 -0.13 -13.10
N THR A 138 8.32 -1.06 -13.28
CA THR A 138 7.18 -1.30 -12.38
C THR A 138 7.14 -2.75 -11.94
N PHE A 139 6.49 -3.00 -10.83
CA PHE A 139 6.26 -4.33 -10.30
C PHE A 139 4.91 -4.39 -9.60
N ALA A 140 4.12 -5.40 -9.95
CA ALA A 140 2.94 -5.81 -9.20
C ALA A 140 2.93 -7.34 -9.20
N GLN A 141 2.84 -7.95 -8.04
CA GLN A 141 2.68 -9.40 -7.92
C GLN A 141 1.23 -9.77 -7.68
N ASP A 142 0.46 -8.80 -7.20
CA ASP A 142 -0.86 -9.01 -6.66
C ASP A 142 -1.91 -8.94 -7.75
N SER A 143 -2.82 -9.88 -7.75
CA SER A 143 -4.00 -9.83 -8.58
C SER A 143 -5.24 -10.08 -7.73
N VAL A 144 -6.27 -9.25 -7.92
CA VAL A 144 -7.57 -9.45 -7.27
C VAL A 144 -8.24 -10.76 -7.70
N SER A 145 -7.83 -11.29 -8.86
CA SER A 145 -8.29 -12.60 -9.36
C SER A 145 -7.57 -13.78 -8.71
N ASP A 146 -6.47 -13.54 -7.99
CA ASP A 146 -5.76 -14.58 -7.26
C ASP A 146 -6.47 -14.89 -5.94
N LYS A 147 -7.16 -16.02 -5.86
CA LYS A 147 -7.88 -16.45 -4.67
C LYS A 147 -6.94 -16.71 -3.48
N ASP A 148 -5.72 -17.12 -3.74
CA ASP A 148 -4.71 -17.38 -2.71
C ASP A 148 -4.21 -16.06 -2.09
N TYR A 149 -4.29 -14.97 -2.83
CA TYR A 149 -3.96 -13.65 -2.34
C TYR A 149 -4.88 -13.21 -1.19
N PHE A 150 -6.20 -13.31 -1.36
CA PHE A 150 -7.17 -13.01 -0.29
C PHE A 150 -6.98 -13.89 0.94
N SER A 151 -6.71 -15.18 0.74
CA SER A 151 -6.50 -16.11 1.86
C SER A 151 -5.20 -15.86 2.63
N THR A 152 -4.20 -15.27 1.99
CA THR A 152 -2.86 -15.03 2.55
C THR A 152 -2.71 -13.64 3.16
N PHE A 153 -3.12 -12.59 2.42
CA PHE A 153 -2.95 -11.19 2.82
C PHE A 153 -4.23 -10.52 3.25
N GLY A 154 -5.36 -11.22 3.12
CA GLY A 154 -6.65 -10.70 3.45
C GLY A 154 -6.85 -10.50 4.95
N PHE A 155 -7.82 -9.69 5.26
CA PHE A 155 -8.36 -9.49 6.59
C PHE A 155 -9.88 -9.49 6.54
N LEU A 156 -10.51 -9.73 7.67
CA LEU A 156 -11.96 -9.61 7.77
C LEU A 156 -12.28 -8.19 8.24
N MET A 157 -12.96 -7.42 7.39
CA MET A 157 -13.45 -6.10 7.76
C MET A 157 -14.79 -6.23 8.47
N VAL A 158 -14.87 -5.72 9.70
CA VAL A 158 -16.05 -5.86 10.56
C VAL A 158 -16.71 -4.50 10.83
N GLY A 159 -18.01 -4.52 11.12
CA GLY A 159 -18.79 -3.30 11.35
C GLY A 159 -18.58 -2.64 12.71
N LYS A 160 -17.97 -3.32 13.69
CA LYS A 160 -17.67 -2.74 15.00
C LYS A 160 -16.20 -2.37 15.07
N PRO A 161 -15.84 -1.08 15.25
CA PRO A 161 -14.44 -0.71 15.32
C PRO A 161 -13.81 -1.06 16.67
N HIS A 162 -12.55 -1.49 16.64
CA HIS A 162 -11.70 -1.56 17.83
C HIS A 162 -11.49 -0.16 18.42
N ARG A 163 -11.17 -0.08 19.72
CA ARG A 163 -10.90 1.20 20.41
C ARG A 163 -9.61 1.90 19.99
N MET A 164 -8.61 1.12 19.58
CA MET A 164 -7.32 1.63 19.12
C MET A 164 -7.49 2.31 17.75
N ARG A 165 -6.72 3.40 17.57
CA ARG A 165 -6.67 4.17 16.32
C ARG A 165 -5.23 4.35 15.90
N ARG A 166 -5.01 4.29 14.58
CA ARG A 166 -3.72 4.55 13.97
C ARG A 166 -3.89 5.64 12.91
N PRO A 167 -3.35 6.85 13.13
CA PRO A 167 -3.46 7.95 12.16
C PRO A 167 -2.98 7.53 10.78
N GLY A 168 -3.77 7.83 9.75
CA GLY A 168 -3.51 7.45 8.36
C GLY A 168 -3.87 6.00 8.01
N TRP A 169 -4.28 5.17 9.00
CA TRP A 169 -4.71 3.77 8.84
C TRP A 169 -6.02 3.47 9.58
N PRO A 170 -7.11 4.20 9.28
CA PRO A 170 -8.36 4.09 10.03
C PRO A 170 -8.96 2.67 9.96
N LEU A 171 -8.76 1.97 8.85
CA LEU A 171 -9.34 0.64 8.62
C LEU A 171 -8.67 -0.47 9.44
N ASP A 172 -7.48 -0.22 10.01
CA ASP A 172 -6.87 -1.18 10.97
C ASP A 172 -7.79 -1.43 12.16
N SER A 173 -8.60 -0.42 12.57
CA SER A 173 -9.58 -0.56 13.64
C SER A 173 -10.79 -1.44 13.27
N LEU A 174 -11.00 -1.72 12.00
CA LEU A 174 -12.06 -2.62 11.50
C LEU A 174 -11.51 -3.97 11.09
N SER A 175 -10.19 -4.21 11.22
CA SER A 175 -9.52 -5.37 10.66
C SER A 175 -9.36 -6.48 11.68
N GLN A 176 -9.90 -7.66 11.37
CA GLN A 176 -9.73 -8.89 12.14
C GLN A 176 -8.96 -9.94 11.33
N ASN A 177 -8.29 -10.83 12.04
CA ASN A 177 -7.69 -12.03 11.47
C ASN A 177 -8.82 -12.97 11.01
N PRO A 178 -8.89 -13.35 9.73
CA PRO A 178 -9.99 -14.18 9.23
C PRO A 178 -9.99 -15.61 9.80
N LYS A 179 -8.86 -16.08 10.39
CA LYS A 179 -8.75 -17.41 11.00
C LYS A 179 -9.21 -17.41 12.45
N THR A 180 -8.88 -16.36 13.23
CA THR A 180 -9.17 -16.33 14.68
C THR A 180 -10.38 -15.47 15.03
N GLY A 181 -10.78 -14.52 14.16
CA GLY A 181 -11.82 -13.53 14.45
C GLY A 181 -11.38 -12.44 15.43
N GLU A 182 -10.12 -12.41 15.83
CA GLU A 182 -9.58 -11.38 16.73
C GLU A 182 -9.11 -10.17 15.95
N TYR A 183 -9.24 -8.97 16.55
CA TYR A 183 -8.63 -7.80 15.96
C TYR A 183 -7.10 -7.94 15.91
N TRP A 184 -6.48 -7.43 14.85
CA TRP A 184 -5.03 -7.42 14.77
C TRP A 184 -4.37 -6.65 15.92
N TYR A 185 -5.07 -5.68 16.51
CA TYR A 185 -4.61 -4.94 17.69
C TYR A 185 -4.57 -5.75 18.98
N ASP A 186 -5.35 -6.84 19.08
CA ASP A 186 -5.41 -7.68 20.28
C ASP A 186 -4.42 -8.84 20.22
N GLN A 187 -3.84 -9.11 19.05
CA GLN A 187 -2.86 -10.17 18.89
C GLN A 187 -1.48 -9.71 19.38
N GLU A 188 -0.79 -10.58 20.10
CA GLU A 188 0.58 -10.35 20.57
C GLU A 188 1.50 -10.14 19.36
N GLY A 189 2.16 -8.97 19.28
CA GLY A 189 2.93 -8.54 18.11
C GLY A 189 2.10 -7.95 16.96
N GLY A 190 0.77 -7.92 17.06
CA GLY A 190 -0.13 -7.36 16.06
C GLY A 190 -0.02 -8.05 14.70
N ARG A 191 -0.18 -7.27 13.62
CA ARG A 191 -0.05 -7.79 12.24
C ARG A 191 1.31 -8.42 11.92
N ASN A 192 2.33 -8.12 12.72
CA ASN A 192 3.69 -8.63 12.50
C ASN A 192 3.86 -10.10 12.96
N THR A 193 2.88 -10.67 13.67
CA THR A 193 2.89 -12.08 14.09
C THR A 193 2.16 -13.03 13.15
N ILE A 194 1.69 -12.55 12.00
CA ILE A 194 1.31 -13.48 10.95
C ILE A 194 2.53 -14.36 10.71
N GLU A 195 2.45 -15.66 11.03
CA GLU A 195 3.43 -16.63 10.57
C GLU A 195 3.69 -16.30 9.11
N GLU A 196 4.92 -15.89 8.82
CA GLU A 196 5.27 -15.54 7.45
C GLU A 196 5.03 -16.78 6.60
N SER A 197 3.89 -16.81 5.93
CA SER A 197 3.61 -17.87 4.97
C SER A 197 4.70 -17.87 3.91
N ASP A 198 4.96 -18.99 3.28
CA ASP A 198 5.92 -19.06 2.16
C ASP A 198 5.57 -18.03 1.08
N TYR A 199 4.28 -17.75 0.90
CA TYR A 199 3.81 -16.74 -0.05
C TYR A 199 4.22 -15.33 0.38
N SER A 200 4.06 -14.94 1.65
CA SER A 200 4.45 -13.61 2.13
C SER A 200 5.96 -13.40 2.11
N ARG A 201 6.74 -14.46 2.42
CA ARG A 201 8.19 -14.44 2.25
C ARG A 201 8.59 -14.26 0.79
N ASN A 202 7.99 -15.02 -0.11
CA ASN A 202 8.23 -14.92 -1.55
C ASN A 202 7.86 -13.54 -2.09
N TYR A 203 6.72 -12.98 -1.65
CA TYR A 203 6.30 -11.63 -2.01
C TYR A 203 7.35 -10.60 -1.61
N ARG A 204 7.78 -10.60 -0.34
CA ARG A 204 8.83 -9.71 0.16
C ARG A 204 10.14 -9.87 -0.64
N GLN A 205 10.55 -11.10 -0.89
CA GLN A 205 11.75 -11.39 -1.68
C GLN A 205 11.63 -10.87 -3.12
N ASN A 206 10.46 -10.99 -3.75
CA ASN A 206 10.25 -10.50 -5.11
C ASN A 206 10.29 -8.97 -5.18
N VAL A 207 9.70 -8.26 -4.21
CA VAL A 207 9.81 -6.79 -4.13
C VAL A 207 11.26 -6.35 -3.89
N ASN A 208 11.99 -6.99 -2.97
CA ASN A 208 13.41 -6.72 -2.74
C ASN A 208 14.24 -6.99 -4.00
N ARG A 209 13.99 -8.11 -4.68
CA ARG A 209 14.68 -8.46 -5.94
C ARG A 209 14.39 -7.44 -7.03
N PHE A 210 13.14 -6.97 -7.15
CA PHE A 210 12.77 -5.92 -8.10
C PHE A 210 13.61 -4.66 -7.89
N PHE A 211 13.69 -4.12 -6.66
CA PHE A 211 14.49 -2.93 -6.37
C PHE A 211 15.99 -3.19 -6.53
N THR A 212 16.48 -4.35 -6.08
CA THR A 212 17.88 -4.74 -6.22
C THR A 212 18.28 -4.78 -7.70
N ASN A 213 17.52 -5.49 -8.52
CA ASN A 213 17.80 -5.61 -9.95
C ASN A 213 17.76 -4.25 -10.65
N PHE A 214 16.81 -3.40 -10.27
CA PHE A 214 16.67 -2.10 -10.90
C PHE A 214 17.79 -1.13 -10.53
N PHE A 215 18.22 -1.08 -9.28
CA PHE A 215 19.17 -0.09 -8.82
C PHE A 215 20.63 -0.56 -8.88
N GLN A 216 20.91 -1.86 -8.91
CA GLN A 216 22.26 -2.41 -8.90
C GLN A 216 22.72 -2.97 -10.26
N ASN A 217 21.81 -3.51 -11.06
CA ASN A 217 22.15 -4.03 -12.38
C ASN A 217 22.02 -2.91 -13.43
N LYS A 218 23.15 -2.52 -14.01
CA LYS A 218 23.25 -1.57 -15.12
C LYS A 218 22.89 -2.23 -16.43
#